data_686eb529ad11c3705b42ebee7553333d
#
_entry.id   686eb529ad11c3705b42ebee7553333d
#
_cell.length_a   1.000
_cell.length_b   1.000
_cell.length_c   1.000
_cell.angle_alpha   90.00
_cell.angle_beta   90.00
_cell.angle_gamma   90.00
#
_symmetry.space_group_name_H-M   'P 1'
#
loop_
_entity.id
_entity.type
_entity.pdbx_description
1 polymer ?
#
loop_
_entity_poly.entity_id
_entity_poly.type
_entity_poly.pdbx_seq_one_letter_code
_entity_poly.pdbx_strand_id
1 'polypeptide(L)'
;RSNKSAWVNISGDGFIIHNKEIKEIDQNNIPDYMAYHLDIEFDQWINAFSKSFSFENQSDISISTDGISKFYSITEKRQRSIDPVHFLLIDDKWKDSDDMLEKKFHILKNEHGLFPYDDLGMVRIISI
;
A
#
# COMPACT_ATOMS: atom_id res chain seq x y z
N ARG A 1 5.77 25.75 12.41
CA ARG A 1 5.21 24.51 11.84
C ARG A 1 6.28 23.79 11.03
N SER A 2 6.65 22.62 11.45
CA SER A 2 7.43 21.75 10.57
C SER A 2 6.52 21.28 9.42
N ASN A 3 6.91 21.63 8.19
CA ASN A 3 6.25 21.07 7.02
C ASN A 3 6.53 19.57 6.99
N LYS A 4 5.50 18.76 7.19
CA LYS A 4 5.61 17.31 7.08
C LYS A 4 5.63 16.97 5.60
N SER A 5 6.75 16.47 5.15
CA SER A 5 6.92 16.01 3.78
C SER A 5 7.29 14.52 3.75
N ALA A 6 6.95 13.86 2.68
CA ALA A 6 7.35 12.49 2.41
C ALA A 6 7.87 12.37 0.99
N TRP A 7 8.90 11.58 0.82
CA TRP A 7 9.42 11.19 -0.47
C TRP A 7 9.32 9.69 -0.61
N VAL A 8 8.72 9.23 -1.70
CA VAL A 8 8.51 7.81 -1.97
C VAL A 8 9.15 7.47 -3.30
N ASN A 9 9.98 6.45 -3.27
CA ASN A 9 10.55 5.84 -4.46
C ASN A 9 9.99 4.43 -4.59
N ILE A 10 9.46 4.09 -5.77
CA ILE A 10 8.84 2.80 -5.98
C ILE A 10 9.36 2.15 -7.26
N SER A 11 9.60 0.86 -7.17
CA SER A 11 9.94 0.00 -8.29
C SER A 11 9.05 -1.22 -8.25
N GLY A 12 8.37 -1.51 -9.34
CA GLY A 12 7.35 -2.55 -9.40
C GLY A 12 5.94 -2.01 -9.21
N ASP A 13 5.00 -2.92 -9.12
CA ASP A 13 3.58 -2.60 -8.96
C ASP A 13 3.24 -2.38 -7.48
N GLY A 14 2.30 -1.50 -7.22
CA GLY A 14 1.86 -1.23 -5.87
C GLY A 14 0.93 -0.05 -5.75
N PHE A 15 0.70 0.37 -4.52
CA PHE A 15 -0.21 1.47 -4.18
C PHE A 15 0.48 2.48 -3.29
N ILE A 16 0.22 3.74 -3.54
CA ILE A 16 0.51 4.85 -2.64
C ILE A 16 -0.81 5.51 -2.28
N ILE A 17 -1.09 5.69 -1.01
CA ILE A 17 -2.27 6.42 -0.55
C ILE A 17 -1.78 7.62 0.26
N HIS A 18 -2.09 8.82 -0.20
CA HIS A 18 -1.70 10.07 0.44
C HIS A 18 -2.94 10.86 0.81
N ASN A 19 -3.10 11.15 2.11
CA ASN A 19 -4.25 11.87 2.62
C ASN A 19 -5.58 11.34 2.04
N LYS A 20 -5.72 10.01 2.02
CA LYS A 20 -6.90 9.27 1.52
C LYS A 20 -7.07 9.25 -0.01
N GLU A 21 -6.14 9.81 -0.76
CA GLU A 21 -6.10 9.68 -2.23
C GLU A 21 -5.28 8.47 -2.65
N ILE A 22 -5.87 7.61 -3.46
CA ILE A 22 -5.26 6.37 -3.93
C ILE A 22 -4.54 6.61 -5.24
N LYS A 23 -3.28 6.18 -5.29
CA LYS A 23 -2.47 6.15 -6.50
C LYS A 23 -1.98 4.72 -6.75
N GLU A 24 -2.48 4.11 -7.79
CA GLU A 24 -2.03 2.79 -8.22
C GLU A 24 -0.83 2.94 -9.16
N ILE A 25 0.20 2.16 -8.89
CA ILE A 25 1.38 2.04 -9.74
C ILE A 25 1.30 0.69 -10.43
N ASP A 26 1.08 0.70 -11.73
CA ASP A 26 0.96 -0.50 -12.56
C ASP A 26 2.02 -0.47 -13.65
N GLN A 27 2.87 -1.47 -13.70
CA GLN A 27 3.90 -1.67 -14.71
C GLN A 27 3.51 -2.76 -15.71
N ASN A 28 2.21 -2.98 -15.91
CA ASN A 28 1.65 -3.95 -16.89
C ASN A 28 2.18 -5.38 -16.72
N ASN A 29 2.29 -5.84 -15.48
CA ASN A 29 2.86 -7.14 -15.13
C ASN A 29 4.31 -7.36 -15.60
N ILE A 30 5.01 -6.28 -15.90
CA ILE A 30 6.45 -6.28 -16.21
C ILE A 30 7.13 -5.36 -15.20
N PRO A 31 7.21 -5.75 -13.92
CA PRO A 31 7.79 -4.90 -12.89
C PRO A 31 9.29 -4.73 -13.12
N ASP A 32 9.74 -3.51 -12.95
CA ASP A 32 11.14 -3.15 -13.14
C ASP A 32 11.86 -3.22 -11.78
N TYR A 33 12.10 -4.44 -11.31
CA TYR A 33 12.74 -4.67 -10.02
C TYR A 33 14.23 -4.34 -10.06
N MET A 34 14.75 -3.83 -8.95
CA MET A 34 16.17 -3.56 -8.79
C MET A 34 17.03 -4.80 -9.12
N ALA A 35 16.55 -6.00 -8.81
CA ALA A 35 17.26 -7.24 -9.08
C ALA A 35 17.56 -7.48 -10.57
N TYR A 36 16.81 -6.87 -11.47
CA TYR A 36 17.06 -6.97 -12.93
C TYR A 36 18.16 -6.04 -13.41
N HIS A 37 18.62 -5.11 -12.57
CA HIS A 37 19.57 -4.06 -12.91
C HIS A 37 20.81 -4.06 -11.99
N LEU A 38 21.22 -5.22 -11.51
CA LEU A 38 22.36 -5.36 -10.59
C LEU A 38 23.71 -4.96 -11.18
N ASP A 39 23.78 -4.83 -12.50
CA ASP A 39 24.98 -4.44 -13.25
C ASP A 39 25.15 -2.92 -13.39
N ILE A 40 24.17 -2.13 -12.93
CA ILE A 40 24.24 -0.66 -12.95
C ILE A 40 24.38 -0.09 -11.55
N GLU A 41 24.92 1.13 -11.45
CA GLU A 41 25.04 1.81 -10.18
C GLU A 41 23.66 2.22 -9.65
N PHE A 42 23.53 2.25 -8.33
CA PHE A 42 22.27 2.55 -7.64
C PHE A 42 21.65 3.89 -8.06
N ASP A 43 22.47 4.95 -8.19
CA ASP A 43 21.98 6.27 -8.60
C ASP A 43 21.42 6.25 -10.02
N GLN A 44 22.06 5.51 -10.93
CA GLN A 44 21.58 5.32 -12.30
C GLN A 44 20.26 4.55 -12.32
N TRP A 45 20.16 3.50 -11.51
CA TRP A 45 18.94 2.71 -11.41
C TRP A 45 17.77 3.54 -10.88
N ILE A 46 17.96 4.29 -9.79
CA ILE A 46 16.90 5.15 -9.23
C ILE A 46 16.38 6.14 -10.28
N ASN A 47 17.28 6.80 -11.01
CA ASN A 47 16.90 7.82 -11.98
C ASN A 47 16.24 7.25 -13.24
N ALA A 48 16.63 6.07 -13.68
CA ALA A 48 16.18 5.50 -14.95
C ALA A 48 14.98 4.56 -14.82
N PHE A 49 14.88 3.79 -13.72
CA PHE A 49 13.96 2.65 -13.63
C PHE A 49 12.96 2.73 -12.47
N SER A 50 13.12 3.65 -11.54
CA SER A 50 12.17 3.82 -10.45
C SER A 50 11.31 5.06 -10.66
N LYS A 51 10.15 5.05 -10.00
CA LYS A 51 9.26 6.22 -9.95
C LYS A 51 9.37 6.89 -8.60
N SER A 52 9.53 8.21 -8.59
CA SER A 52 9.64 9.02 -7.38
C SER A 52 8.45 9.95 -7.24
N PHE A 53 7.96 10.07 -6.02
CA PHE A 53 6.85 10.94 -5.66
C PHE A 53 7.23 11.74 -4.42
N SER A 54 6.89 13.02 -4.43
CA SER A 54 7.06 13.91 -3.28
C SER A 54 5.70 14.40 -2.82
N PHE A 55 5.46 14.34 -1.53
CA PHE A 55 4.20 14.78 -0.92
C PHE A 55 4.49 15.81 0.15
N GLU A 56 3.78 16.93 0.09
CA GLU A 56 3.83 17.97 1.11
C GLU A 56 2.56 17.94 1.96
N ASN A 57 2.65 18.48 3.18
CA ASN A 57 1.53 18.56 4.12
C ASN A 57 0.89 17.19 4.40
N GLN A 58 1.71 16.15 4.45
CA GLN A 58 1.20 14.80 4.65
C GLN A 58 0.76 14.59 6.10
N SER A 59 -0.44 14.05 6.27
CA SER A 59 -0.97 13.63 7.56
C SER A 59 -1.20 12.11 7.64
N ASP A 60 -1.38 11.48 6.49
CA ASP A 60 -1.61 10.05 6.36
C ASP A 60 -1.00 9.58 5.05
N ILE A 61 -0.03 8.70 5.12
CA ILE A 61 0.59 8.11 3.94
C ILE A 61 0.74 6.61 4.12
N SER A 62 0.39 5.88 3.07
CA SER A 62 0.52 4.43 3.04
C SER A 62 1.21 3.99 1.75
N ILE A 63 1.95 2.91 1.87
CA ILE A 63 2.47 2.18 0.71
C ILE A 63 2.09 0.71 0.87
N SER A 64 1.83 0.07 -0.25
CA SER A 64 1.47 -1.35 -0.27
C SER A 64 1.91 -2.01 -1.56
N THR A 65 2.19 -3.31 -1.47
CA THR A 65 2.29 -4.16 -2.66
C THR A 65 0.90 -4.30 -3.30
N ASP A 66 0.87 -4.77 -4.55
CA ASP A 66 -0.38 -4.97 -5.29
C ASP A 66 -1.28 -6.06 -4.69
N GLY A 67 -0.75 -6.91 -3.81
CA GLY A 67 -1.52 -7.90 -3.06
C GLY A 67 -2.69 -7.32 -2.27
N ILE A 68 -2.67 -6.01 -1.95
CA ILE A 68 -3.78 -5.37 -1.23
C ILE A 68 -5.09 -5.34 -2.05
N SER A 69 -5.00 -5.40 -3.36
CA SER A 69 -6.17 -5.47 -4.25
C SER A 69 -6.60 -6.90 -4.56
N LYS A 70 -5.85 -7.89 -4.07
CA LYS A 70 -6.00 -9.29 -4.43
C LYS A 70 -6.50 -10.12 -3.24
N PHE A 71 -7.74 -9.90 -2.87
CA PHE A 71 -8.43 -10.66 -1.82
C PHE A 71 -9.48 -11.57 -2.42
N TYR A 72 -9.65 -12.75 -1.83
CA TYR A 72 -10.73 -13.68 -2.17
C TYR A 72 -11.62 -13.93 -0.94
N SER A 73 -12.87 -14.29 -1.20
CA SER A 73 -13.83 -14.66 -0.16
C SER A 73 -13.98 -16.16 -0.08
N ILE A 74 -13.93 -16.72 1.12
CA ILE A 74 -14.15 -18.17 1.35
C ILE A 74 -15.60 -18.56 1.05
N THR A 75 -16.55 -17.63 1.22
CA THR A 75 -17.96 -17.88 0.98
C THR A 75 -18.41 -17.19 -0.29
N GLU A 76 -18.69 -17.96 -1.35
CA GLU A 76 -19.18 -17.46 -2.64
C GLU A 76 -20.49 -16.66 -2.56
N LYS A 77 -21.22 -16.80 -1.45
CA LYS A 77 -22.56 -16.21 -1.25
C LYS A 77 -22.55 -14.82 -0.61
N ARG A 78 -21.42 -14.31 -0.13
CA ARG A 78 -21.37 -12.97 0.45
C ARG A 78 -20.84 -11.98 -0.57
N GLN A 79 -21.71 -11.06 -0.99
CA GLN A 79 -21.24 -9.86 -1.67
C GLN A 79 -20.20 -9.17 -0.78
N ARG A 80 -19.08 -8.74 -1.38
CA ARG A 80 -18.11 -7.92 -0.68
C ARG A 80 -18.78 -6.63 -0.22
N SER A 81 -19.12 -6.55 1.05
CA SER A 81 -19.61 -5.34 1.67
C SER A 81 -18.49 -4.39 2.09
N ILE A 82 -17.24 -4.83 1.98
CA ILE A 82 -16.06 -4.09 2.42
C ILE A 82 -14.94 -4.17 1.40
N ASP A 83 -14.33 -3.03 1.10
CA ASP A 83 -13.14 -2.93 0.26
C ASP A 83 -11.89 -2.98 1.14
N PRO A 84 -11.01 -3.98 0.98
CA PRO A 84 -9.79 -4.09 1.78
C PRO A 84 -8.87 -2.88 1.70
N VAL A 85 -8.70 -2.28 0.53
CA VAL A 85 -7.86 -1.08 0.35
C VAL A 85 -8.39 0.06 1.22
N HIS A 86 -9.67 0.35 1.11
CA HIS A 86 -10.32 1.40 1.89
C HIS A 86 -10.25 1.12 3.39
N PHE A 87 -10.60 -0.08 3.80
CA PHE A 87 -10.63 -0.45 5.21
C PHE A 87 -9.25 -0.40 5.88
N LEU A 88 -8.23 -0.92 5.19
CA LEU A 88 -6.87 -0.97 5.74
C LEU A 88 -6.16 0.38 5.71
N LEU A 89 -6.24 1.09 4.57
CA LEU A 89 -5.36 2.21 4.30
C LEU A 89 -6.04 3.58 4.26
N ILE A 90 -7.37 3.65 4.36
CA ILE A 90 -8.12 4.92 4.35
C ILE A 90 -8.94 5.10 5.61
N ASP A 91 -9.67 4.08 6.05
CA ASP A 91 -10.50 4.13 7.25
C ASP A 91 -9.66 4.41 8.50
N ASP A 92 -10.16 5.29 9.38
CA ASP A 92 -9.42 5.77 10.55
C ASP A 92 -9.70 4.98 11.83
N LYS A 93 -10.44 3.90 11.76
CA LYS A 93 -10.72 3.07 12.93
C LYS A 93 -9.41 2.58 13.56
N TRP A 94 -9.26 2.79 14.86
CA TRP A 94 -8.06 2.48 15.64
C TRP A 94 -6.79 3.23 15.22
N LYS A 95 -6.92 4.43 14.63
CA LYS A 95 -5.76 5.23 14.18
C LYS A 95 -4.74 5.55 15.27
N ASP A 96 -5.16 5.55 16.54
CA ASP A 96 -4.29 5.82 17.69
C ASP A 96 -3.63 4.54 18.26
N SER A 97 -3.83 3.40 17.63
CA SER A 97 -3.29 2.11 18.05
C SER A 97 -2.14 1.66 17.15
N ASP A 98 -1.03 1.26 17.75
CA ASP A 98 0.15 0.79 17.01
C ASP A 98 -0.13 -0.50 16.22
N ASP A 99 -1.11 -1.29 16.62
CA ASP A 99 -1.52 -2.54 15.98
C ASP A 99 -2.76 -2.39 15.10
N MET A 100 -3.03 -1.17 14.61
CA MET A 100 -4.23 -0.87 13.82
C MET A 100 -4.39 -1.78 12.60
N LEU A 101 -3.33 -1.94 11.80
CA LEU A 101 -3.36 -2.77 10.58
C LEU A 101 -3.57 -4.24 10.92
N GLU A 102 -2.94 -4.73 11.96
CA GLU A 102 -3.09 -6.11 12.41
C GLU A 102 -4.53 -6.40 12.86
N LYS A 103 -5.13 -5.50 13.65
CA LYS A 103 -6.54 -5.60 14.06
C LYS A 103 -7.48 -5.59 12.88
N LYS A 104 -7.26 -4.68 11.93
CA LYS A 104 -8.08 -4.59 10.72
C LYS A 104 -7.96 -5.82 9.84
N PHE A 105 -6.75 -6.31 9.67
CA PHE A 105 -6.51 -7.53 8.91
C PHE A 105 -7.21 -8.74 9.55
N HIS A 106 -7.18 -8.81 10.86
CA HIS A 106 -7.87 -9.86 11.62
C HIS A 106 -9.40 -9.82 11.41
N ILE A 107 -9.98 -8.62 11.38
CA ILE A 107 -11.41 -8.45 11.08
C ILE A 107 -11.75 -8.89 9.65
N LEU A 108 -10.92 -8.52 8.66
CA LEU A 108 -11.14 -8.97 7.29
C LEU A 108 -11.18 -10.49 7.20
N LYS A 109 -10.29 -11.16 7.89
CA LYS A 109 -10.23 -12.63 7.90
C LYS A 109 -11.39 -13.27 8.65
N ASN A 110 -11.64 -12.84 9.87
CA ASN A 110 -12.56 -13.55 10.79
C ASN A 110 -14.01 -13.11 10.64
N GLU A 111 -14.29 -11.85 10.36
CA GLU A 111 -15.66 -11.34 10.23
C GLU A 111 -16.15 -11.33 8.77
N HIS A 112 -15.27 -11.09 7.83
CA HIS A 112 -15.61 -10.97 6.42
C HIS A 112 -15.17 -12.16 5.56
N GLY A 113 -14.35 -13.06 6.10
CA GLY A 113 -13.84 -14.23 5.37
C GLY A 113 -13.00 -13.85 4.15
N LEU A 114 -12.29 -12.71 4.22
CA LEU A 114 -11.45 -12.19 3.15
C LEU A 114 -9.99 -12.51 3.43
N PHE A 115 -9.32 -13.09 2.44
CA PHE A 115 -7.90 -13.47 2.52
C PHE A 115 -7.15 -12.97 1.29
N PRO A 116 -5.92 -12.49 1.44
CA PRO A 116 -5.08 -12.18 0.28
C PRO A 116 -4.70 -13.50 -0.44
N TYR A 117 -4.68 -13.47 -1.76
CA TYR A 117 -4.19 -14.60 -2.57
C TYR A 117 -2.84 -14.29 -3.23
N ASP A 118 -2.24 -13.17 -2.87
CA ASP A 118 -0.92 -12.77 -3.31
C ASP A 118 -0.16 -12.17 -2.12
N ASP A 119 1.14 -12.04 -2.24
CA ASP A 119 1.99 -11.49 -1.19
C ASP A 119 1.58 -10.06 -0.85
N LEU A 120 1.32 -9.83 0.42
CA LEU A 120 0.85 -8.54 0.92
C LEU A 120 1.85 -7.94 1.90
N GLY A 121 2.44 -6.83 1.50
CA GLY A 121 3.19 -5.95 2.38
C GLY A 121 2.55 -4.56 2.39
N MET A 122 2.43 -3.95 3.56
CA MET A 122 1.86 -2.62 3.71
C MET A 122 2.43 -1.89 4.91
N VAL A 123 2.54 -0.58 4.76
CA VAL A 123 2.91 0.35 5.84
C VAL A 123 1.98 1.54 5.78
N ARG A 124 1.49 1.99 6.91
CA ARG A 124 0.69 3.21 7.03
C ARG A 124 1.26 4.08 8.14
N ILE A 125 1.51 5.34 7.83
CA ILE A 125 2.03 6.33 8.77
C ILE A 125 1.01 7.45 8.89
N ILE A 126 0.47 7.60 10.09
CA ILE A 126 -0.45 8.67 10.42
C ILE A 126 0.27 9.65 11.33
N SER A 127 0.31 10.90 10.92
CA SER A 127 0.90 11.97 11.72
C SER A 127 -0.13 12.56 12.67
N ILE A 128 0.27 12.66 13.90
CA ILE A 128 -0.55 13.28 14.94
C ILE A 128 -0.33 14.79 14.98
#